data_7d24cbdf4fb3fbc08a5cfa165e293fe9
#
_entry.id   7d24cbdf4fb3fbc08a5cfa165e293fe9
#
_cell.length_a   1.000
_cell.length_b   1.000
_cell.length_c   1.000
_cell.angle_alpha   90.00
_cell.angle_beta   90.00
_cell.angle_gamma   90.00
#
_symmetry.space_group_name_H-M   'P 1'
#
loop_
_entity.id
_entity.type
_entity.pdbx_description
1 polymer ?
#
loop_
_entity_poly.entity_id
_entity_poly.type
_entity_poly.pdbx_seq_one_letter_code
_entity_poly.pdbx_strand_id
1 'polypeptide(L)'
;MIREQEKIRIANVYNEVKKALKNKGYRKKTTQVFAEIASEFGYEPRSVSNIYYAMRKNEEKQLQKIRVSKKEGVAIAQWFKNTVTKWYELELNTEDSKHTKRNFTINEFAKEGEYSFDFSVEAYYRLLKFGNGIEEPVEHEVKIDSCSAELLTIFNSEGEEIILQQKYIQEIEDHFYSVLKLQINYIRRI
;
A
#
# COMPACT_ATOMS: atom_id res chain seq x y z
N MET A 1 -11.42 26.83 21.41
CA MET A 1 -11.71 27.27 20.02
C MET A 1 -10.52 27.91 19.31
N ILE A 2 -9.85 28.93 19.85
CA ILE A 2 -8.70 29.62 19.18
C ILE A 2 -7.55 28.63 18.85
N ARG A 3 -7.19 27.72 19.76
CA ARG A 3 -6.10 26.73 19.53
C ARG A 3 -6.39 25.71 18.42
N GLU A 4 -7.65 25.37 18.18
CA GLU A 4 -8.05 24.43 17.14
C GLU A 4 -7.99 25.08 15.74
N GLN A 5 -8.46 26.30 15.63
CA GLN A 5 -8.37 27.08 14.38
C GLN A 5 -6.92 27.35 13.99
N GLU A 6 -6.05 27.59 14.96
CA GLU A 6 -4.62 27.79 14.71
C GLU A 6 -3.93 26.50 14.24
N LYS A 7 -4.29 25.35 14.78
CA LYS A 7 -3.79 24.03 14.28
C LYS A 7 -4.20 23.80 12.83
N ILE A 8 -5.47 24.07 12.49
CA ILE A 8 -5.97 23.93 11.11
C ILE A 8 -5.21 24.87 10.18
N ARG A 9 -4.97 26.10 10.59
CA ARG A 9 -4.22 27.08 9.80
C ARG A 9 -2.78 26.67 9.57
N ILE A 10 -2.11 26.14 10.58
CA ILE A 10 -0.75 25.58 10.49
C ILE A 10 -0.71 24.39 9.52
N ALA A 11 -1.67 23.47 9.60
CA ALA A 11 -1.77 22.33 8.69
C ALA A 11 -1.98 22.76 7.23
N ASN A 12 -2.81 23.78 6.99
CA ASN A 12 -3.05 24.33 5.66
C ASN A 12 -1.77 24.97 5.08
N VAL A 13 -1.04 25.77 5.86
CA VAL A 13 0.25 26.34 5.46
C VAL A 13 1.23 25.24 5.07
N TYR A 14 1.34 24.19 5.89
CA TYR A 14 2.23 23.06 5.61
C TYR A 14 1.89 22.35 4.30
N ASN A 15 0.60 22.05 4.08
CA ASN A 15 0.13 21.37 2.89
C ASN A 15 0.35 22.20 1.62
N GLU A 16 0.12 23.51 1.66
CA GLU A 16 0.37 24.39 0.52
C GLU A 16 1.87 24.50 0.19
N VAL A 17 2.74 24.58 1.20
CA VAL A 17 4.20 24.55 0.99
C VAL A 17 4.61 23.22 0.37
N LYS A 18 4.11 22.09 0.89
CA LYS A 18 4.41 20.74 0.38
C LYS A 18 3.99 20.59 -1.08
N LYS A 19 2.79 21.05 -1.41
CA LYS A 19 2.24 21.06 -2.78
C LYS A 19 3.06 21.97 -3.71
N ALA A 20 3.38 23.18 -3.26
CA ALA A 20 4.17 24.12 -4.04
C ALA A 20 5.60 23.61 -4.33
N LEU A 21 6.25 22.97 -3.36
CA LEU A 21 7.58 22.36 -3.55
C LEU A 21 7.54 21.13 -4.47
N LYS A 22 6.46 20.34 -4.42
CA LYS A 22 6.28 19.18 -5.30
C LYS A 22 6.02 19.58 -6.77
N ASN A 23 5.23 20.63 -6.99
CA ASN A 23 4.82 21.07 -8.33
C ASN A 23 5.84 21.95 -9.06
N LYS A 24 6.78 22.54 -8.32
CA LYS A 24 7.81 23.42 -8.89
C LYS A 24 9.07 22.63 -9.16
N GLY A 25 9.12 21.93 -10.30
CA GLY A 25 10.40 21.38 -10.77
C GLY A 25 11.50 22.45 -10.68
N TYR A 26 12.62 22.13 -10.14
CA TYR A 26 13.96 22.73 -9.96
C TYR A 26 14.20 24.25 -10.17
N ARG A 27 13.21 25.07 -10.49
CA ARG A 27 13.40 26.48 -10.93
C ARG A 27 13.18 27.55 -9.84
N LYS A 28 12.53 27.27 -8.72
CA LYS A 28 12.36 28.25 -7.64
C LYS A 28 13.09 27.81 -6.38
N LYS A 29 13.87 28.73 -5.78
CA LYS A 29 14.50 28.49 -4.47
C LYS A 29 13.42 28.29 -3.41
N THR A 30 13.63 27.37 -2.48
CA THR A 30 12.70 27.07 -1.36
C THR A 30 12.31 28.32 -0.58
N THR A 31 13.24 29.27 -0.43
CA THR A 31 13.00 30.57 0.22
C THR A 31 11.95 31.43 -0.48
N GLN A 32 11.86 31.36 -1.80
CA GLN A 32 10.84 32.09 -2.57
C GLN A 32 9.45 31.47 -2.36
N VAL A 33 9.37 30.13 -2.26
CA VAL A 33 8.11 29.46 -1.94
C VAL A 33 7.60 29.86 -0.54
N PHE A 34 8.49 29.92 0.43
CA PHE A 34 8.11 30.37 1.78
C PHE A 34 7.62 31.81 1.80
N ALA A 35 8.25 32.71 1.02
CA ALA A 35 7.83 34.11 0.93
C ALA A 35 6.45 34.27 0.25
N GLU A 36 6.18 33.52 -0.80
CA GLU A 36 4.88 33.52 -1.50
C GLU A 36 3.75 33.04 -0.57
N ILE A 37 3.93 31.89 0.09
CA ILE A 37 2.94 31.33 1.02
C ILE A 37 2.78 32.24 2.26
N ALA A 38 3.85 32.82 2.75
CA ALA A 38 3.80 33.76 3.87
C ALA A 38 2.92 34.97 3.56
N SER A 39 3.05 35.53 2.35
CA SER A 39 2.21 36.65 1.89
C SER A 39 0.74 36.24 1.80
N GLU A 40 0.43 35.04 1.32
CA GLU A 40 -0.92 34.54 1.15
C GLU A 40 -1.63 34.31 2.51
N PHE A 41 -0.92 33.73 3.48
CA PHE A 41 -1.48 33.39 4.79
C PHE A 41 -1.29 34.46 5.87
N GLY A 42 -0.62 35.58 5.54
CA GLY A 42 -0.34 36.64 6.48
C GLY A 42 0.65 36.25 7.58
N TYR A 43 1.67 35.47 7.22
CA TYR A 43 2.80 35.10 8.08
C TYR A 43 4.09 35.77 7.62
N GLU A 44 5.10 35.73 8.47
CA GLU A 44 6.46 36.03 8.05
C GLU A 44 7.08 34.80 7.36
N PRO A 45 7.95 34.96 6.34
CA PRO A 45 8.60 33.85 5.64
C PRO A 45 9.34 32.87 6.57
N ARG A 46 9.95 33.41 7.63
CA ARG A 46 10.63 32.60 8.66
C ARG A 46 9.67 31.74 9.45
N SER A 47 8.47 32.23 9.74
CA SER A 47 7.43 31.47 10.44
C SER A 47 6.92 30.31 9.59
N VAL A 48 6.69 30.54 8.28
CA VAL A 48 6.32 29.47 7.32
C VAL A 48 7.41 28.43 7.21
N SER A 49 8.68 28.82 7.15
CA SER A 49 9.83 27.91 7.16
C SER A 49 9.85 27.04 8.42
N ASN A 50 9.68 27.65 9.60
CA ASN A 50 9.65 26.95 10.86
C ASN A 50 8.47 25.94 10.95
N ILE A 51 7.28 26.34 10.52
CA ILE A 51 6.10 25.46 10.42
C ILE A 51 6.42 24.25 9.52
N TYR A 52 6.94 24.52 8.33
CA TYR A 52 7.24 23.45 7.37
C TYR A 52 8.24 22.43 7.92
N TYR A 53 9.37 22.89 8.44
CA TYR A 53 10.39 21.97 8.97
C TYR A 53 9.96 21.25 10.25
N ALA A 54 9.17 21.90 11.12
CA ALA A 54 8.62 21.26 12.31
C ALA A 54 7.61 20.16 11.97
N MET A 55 6.69 20.45 11.04
CA MET A 55 5.69 19.47 10.59
C MET A 55 6.34 18.32 9.83
N ARG A 56 7.30 18.62 8.94
CA ARG A 56 8.07 17.60 8.23
C ARG A 56 8.84 16.69 9.18
N LYS A 57 9.49 17.24 10.20
CA LYS A 57 10.19 16.45 11.23
C LYS A 57 9.22 15.56 12.01
N ASN A 58 8.00 16.02 12.26
CA ASN A 58 6.96 15.22 12.90
C ASN A 58 6.45 14.11 11.97
N GLU A 59 6.22 14.40 10.67
CA GLU A 59 5.92 13.35 9.67
C GLU A 59 7.05 12.32 9.57
N GLU A 60 8.31 12.79 9.50
CA GLU A 60 9.47 11.88 9.47
C GLU A 60 9.58 11.03 10.74
N LYS A 61 9.17 11.55 11.89
CA LYS A 61 9.08 10.76 13.14
C LYS A 61 7.91 9.77 13.12
N GLN A 62 6.76 10.15 12.55
CA GLN A 62 5.60 9.26 12.40
C GLN A 62 5.85 8.18 11.34
N LEU A 63 6.70 8.48 10.35
CA LEU A 63 7.18 7.53 9.34
C LEU A 63 8.45 6.78 9.80
N GLN A 64 8.77 6.81 11.10
CA GLN A 64 9.91 6.06 11.63
C GLN A 64 9.62 4.57 11.48
N LYS A 65 10.16 4.02 10.39
CA LYS A 65 10.18 2.58 10.12
C LYS A 65 10.90 1.87 11.27
N ILE A 66 10.21 1.03 11.98
CA ILE A 66 10.77 0.27 13.09
C ILE A 66 11.54 -0.92 12.53
N ARG A 67 12.86 -0.93 12.71
CA ARG A 67 13.67 -2.13 12.44
C ARG A 67 13.51 -3.10 13.61
N VAL A 68 12.88 -4.22 13.36
CA VAL A 68 12.70 -5.25 14.36
C VAL A 68 13.94 -6.14 14.51
N SER A 69 14.14 -6.66 15.70
CA SER A 69 15.20 -7.62 15.99
C SER A 69 14.97 -8.94 15.23
N LYS A 70 16.03 -9.77 15.14
CA LYS A 70 15.91 -11.11 14.54
C LYS A 70 14.83 -11.97 15.22
N LYS A 71 14.73 -11.88 16.56
CA LYS A 71 13.74 -12.64 17.35
C LYS A 71 12.32 -12.21 17.03
N GLU A 72 12.08 -10.91 16.93
CA GLU A 72 10.78 -10.33 16.55
C GLU A 72 10.42 -10.66 15.11
N GLY A 73 11.37 -10.60 14.18
CA GLY A 73 11.13 -10.98 12.78
C GLY A 73 10.67 -12.44 12.64
N VAL A 74 11.28 -13.37 13.40
CA VAL A 74 10.81 -14.77 13.48
C VAL A 74 9.40 -14.84 14.03
N ALA A 75 9.11 -14.10 15.11
CA ALA A 75 7.78 -14.12 15.73
C ALA A 75 6.70 -13.59 14.78
N ILE A 76 6.97 -12.49 14.06
CA ILE A 76 6.04 -11.92 13.07
C ILE A 76 5.75 -12.91 11.94
N ALA A 77 6.79 -13.51 11.34
CA ALA A 77 6.62 -14.48 10.28
C ALA A 77 5.85 -15.74 10.76
N GLN A 78 6.14 -16.22 11.97
CA GLN A 78 5.42 -17.35 12.54
C GLN A 78 3.97 -16.99 12.88
N TRP A 79 3.73 -15.81 13.42
CA TRP A 79 2.39 -15.30 13.69
C TRP A 79 1.57 -15.22 12.39
N PHE A 80 2.14 -14.67 11.31
CA PHE A 80 1.49 -14.62 10.00
C PHE A 80 1.09 -16.01 9.51
N LYS A 81 2.01 -16.98 9.53
CA LYS A 81 1.74 -18.36 9.11
C LYS A 81 0.64 -19.05 9.92
N ASN A 82 0.58 -18.79 11.21
CA ASN A 82 -0.44 -19.40 12.08
C ASN A 82 -1.82 -18.76 11.90
N THR A 83 -1.85 -17.48 11.57
CA THR A 83 -3.09 -16.68 11.49
C THR A 83 -3.68 -16.71 10.07
N VAL A 84 -2.84 -16.61 9.05
CA VAL A 84 -3.24 -16.62 7.63
C VAL A 84 -3.36 -18.07 7.15
N THR A 85 -4.46 -18.74 7.54
CA THR A 85 -4.71 -20.15 7.19
C THR A 85 -5.87 -20.34 6.21
N LYS A 86 -6.65 -19.30 5.95
CA LYS A 86 -7.76 -19.32 4.99
C LYS A 86 -7.24 -19.13 3.56
N TRP A 87 -8.03 -19.60 2.61
CA TRP A 87 -7.82 -19.28 1.20
C TRP A 87 -8.27 -17.85 0.90
N TYR A 88 -7.43 -17.11 0.19
CA TYR A 88 -7.72 -15.77 -0.33
C TYR A 88 -7.99 -15.87 -1.82
N GLU A 89 -9.16 -15.41 -2.25
CA GLU A 89 -9.60 -15.50 -3.64
C GLU A 89 -9.27 -14.21 -4.39
N LEU A 90 -8.53 -14.33 -5.49
CA LEU A 90 -8.30 -13.27 -6.44
C LEU A 90 -9.17 -13.51 -7.66
N GLU A 91 -10.16 -12.65 -7.85
CA GLU A 91 -10.99 -12.64 -9.04
C GLU A 91 -10.21 -12.06 -10.23
N LEU A 92 -10.09 -12.87 -11.28
CA LEU A 92 -9.48 -12.47 -12.53
C LEU A 92 -10.55 -11.99 -13.50
N ASN A 93 -10.36 -10.78 -14.05
CA ASN A 93 -11.27 -10.23 -15.04
C ASN A 93 -10.91 -10.78 -16.44
N THR A 94 -11.86 -11.46 -17.10
CA THR A 94 -11.60 -12.18 -18.35
C THR A 94 -11.74 -11.30 -19.61
N GLU A 95 -12.17 -10.04 -19.47
CA GLU A 95 -12.63 -9.29 -20.66
C GLU A 95 -11.51 -8.90 -21.63
N ASP A 96 -10.29 -8.57 -21.18
CA ASP A 96 -9.29 -8.05 -22.11
C ASP A 96 -7.81 -8.29 -21.79
N SER A 97 -7.44 -8.85 -20.66
CA SER A 97 -6.03 -8.96 -20.30
C SER A 97 -5.62 -10.34 -19.83
N LYS A 98 -4.51 -10.80 -20.36
CA LYS A 98 -3.78 -12.00 -19.88
C LYS A 98 -2.92 -11.67 -18.66
N HIS A 99 -3.13 -10.49 -18.08
CA HIS A 99 -2.35 -9.96 -16.98
C HIS A 99 -3.23 -9.19 -16.01
N THR A 100 -3.06 -9.42 -14.72
CA THR A 100 -3.68 -8.63 -13.67
C THR A 100 -2.67 -8.29 -12.58
N LYS A 101 -2.77 -7.07 -12.05
CA LYS A 101 -2.02 -6.62 -10.87
C LYS A 101 -3.00 -6.02 -9.88
N ARG A 102 -3.01 -6.52 -8.65
CA ARG A 102 -3.91 -6.03 -7.59
C ARG A 102 -3.21 -5.94 -6.26
N ASN A 103 -3.60 -4.95 -5.47
CA ASN A 103 -3.15 -4.79 -4.10
C ASN A 103 -4.17 -5.44 -3.16
N PHE A 104 -3.66 -6.15 -2.16
CA PHE A 104 -4.43 -6.77 -1.09
C PHE A 104 -3.95 -6.23 0.25
N THR A 105 -4.90 -5.90 1.11
CA THR A 105 -4.62 -5.60 2.49
C THR A 105 -5.22 -6.71 3.36
N ILE A 106 -4.39 -7.39 4.12
CA ILE A 106 -4.82 -8.40 5.08
C ILE A 106 -5.04 -7.72 6.42
N ASN A 107 -6.27 -7.25 6.64
CA ASN A 107 -6.71 -6.57 7.87
C ASN A 107 -7.58 -7.44 8.78
N GLU A 108 -7.89 -8.67 8.38
CA GLU A 108 -8.83 -9.53 9.12
C GLU A 108 -8.39 -9.88 10.53
N PHE A 109 -7.14 -9.57 10.84
CA PHE A 109 -6.47 -9.93 12.09
C PHE A 109 -6.48 -8.81 13.13
N ALA A 110 -7.06 -7.67 12.78
CA ALA A 110 -7.23 -6.53 13.68
C ALA A 110 -8.10 -6.82 14.93
N LYS A 111 -8.76 -7.96 15.03
CA LYS A 111 -9.49 -8.34 16.26
C LYS A 111 -8.58 -8.78 17.40
N GLU A 112 -7.37 -9.22 17.07
CA GLU A 112 -6.31 -9.51 18.02
C GLU A 112 -5.01 -8.76 17.65
N GLY A 113 -5.12 -7.91 16.72
CA GLY A 113 -4.53 -6.68 16.25
C GLY A 113 -3.05 -6.46 16.42
N GLU A 114 -2.19 -7.47 16.15
CA GLU A 114 -0.76 -7.15 16.24
C GLU A 114 -0.21 -6.55 14.94
N TYR A 115 -0.69 -7.00 13.75
CA TYR A 115 -0.09 -6.56 12.49
C TYR A 115 -1.10 -6.46 11.34
N SER A 116 -0.83 -5.52 10.41
CA SER A 116 -1.49 -5.41 9.10
C SER A 116 -0.45 -5.60 7.99
N PHE A 117 -0.81 -6.34 6.94
CA PHE A 117 0.08 -6.67 5.83
C PHE A 117 -0.54 -6.24 4.51
N ASP A 118 0.20 -5.45 3.74
CA ASP A 118 -0.19 -5.05 2.39
C ASP A 118 0.61 -5.84 1.36
N PHE A 119 -0.09 -6.51 0.44
CA PHE A 119 0.49 -7.28 -0.65
C PHE A 119 0.14 -6.70 -2.01
N SER A 120 1.05 -6.82 -2.96
CA SER A 120 0.77 -6.71 -4.40
C SER A 120 0.80 -8.11 -5.01
N VAL A 121 -0.28 -8.49 -5.68
CA VAL A 121 -0.35 -9.75 -6.42
C VAL A 121 -0.36 -9.45 -7.91
N GLU A 122 0.54 -10.10 -8.65
CA GLU A 122 0.64 -10.00 -10.09
C GLU A 122 0.52 -11.39 -10.72
N ALA A 123 -0.42 -11.57 -11.64
CA ALA A 123 -0.66 -12.84 -12.29
C ALA A 123 -0.74 -12.69 -13.81
N TYR A 124 -0.05 -13.58 -14.53
CA TYR A 124 -0.14 -13.79 -15.97
C TYR A 124 -0.86 -15.10 -16.24
N TYR A 125 -1.87 -15.09 -17.11
CA TYR A 125 -2.70 -16.25 -17.35
C TYR A 125 -3.19 -16.31 -18.80
N ARG A 126 -3.58 -17.50 -19.22
CA ARG A 126 -4.23 -17.75 -20.52
C ARG A 126 -5.58 -18.40 -20.32
N LEU A 127 -6.53 -18.01 -21.15
CA LEU A 127 -7.81 -18.69 -21.25
C LEU A 127 -7.70 -19.79 -22.30
N LEU A 128 -7.88 -21.02 -21.86
CA LEU A 128 -7.99 -22.18 -22.74
C LEU A 128 -9.47 -22.41 -23.04
N LYS A 129 -9.82 -22.53 -24.31
CA LYS A 129 -11.18 -22.75 -24.76
C LYS A 129 -11.31 -24.22 -25.16
N PHE A 130 -12.27 -24.89 -24.55
CA PHE A 130 -12.64 -26.27 -24.85
C PHE A 130 -14.08 -26.30 -25.42
N GLY A 131 -14.35 -27.30 -26.28
CA GLY A 131 -15.64 -27.42 -26.94
C GLY A 131 -15.75 -26.58 -28.23
N ASN A 132 -16.64 -27.02 -29.12
CA ASN A 132 -16.86 -26.37 -30.42
C ASN A 132 -18.06 -25.44 -30.44
N GLY A 133 -18.88 -25.42 -29.38
CA GLY A 133 -20.07 -24.59 -29.26
C GLY A 133 -21.28 -25.08 -30.12
N ILE A 134 -21.15 -26.22 -30.82
CA ILE A 134 -22.18 -26.81 -31.66
C ILE A 134 -22.70 -28.10 -31.02
N GLU A 135 -21.81 -29.03 -30.72
CA GLU A 135 -22.11 -30.32 -30.10
C GLU A 135 -21.75 -30.34 -28.61
N GLU A 136 -20.73 -29.57 -28.25
CA GLU A 136 -20.27 -29.43 -26.86
C GLU A 136 -20.31 -27.98 -26.42
N PRO A 137 -20.75 -27.69 -25.19
CA PRO A 137 -20.71 -26.34 -24.64
C PRO A 137 -19.28 -25.81 -24.61
N VAL A 138 -19.12 -24.53 -24.89
CA VAL A 138 -17.80 -23.89 -24.79
C VAL A 138 -17.48 -23.69 -23.32
N GLU A 139 -16.46 -24.38 -22.86
CA GLU A 139 -15.89 -24.22 -21.53
C GLU A 139 -14.57 -23.44 -21.62
N HIS A 140 -14.30 -22.64 -20.63
CA HIS A 140 -13.04 -21.92 -20.50
C HIS A 140 -12.33 -22.36 -19.24
N GLU A 141 -11.09 -22.74 -19.37
CA GLU A 141 -10.18 -23.00 -18.25
C GLU A 141 -9.10 -21.93 -18.20
N VAL A 142 -8.77 -21.47 -17.02
CA VAL A 142 -7.64 -20.57 -16.84
C VAL A 142 -6.38 -21.37 -16.55
N LYS A 143 -5.41 -21.16 -17.39
CA LYS A 143 -4.04 -21.61 -17.14
C LYS A 143 -3.20 -20.46 -16.67
N ILE A 144 -2.72 -20.54 -15.45
CA ILE A 144 -1.80 -19.54 -14.88
C ILE A 144 -0.40 -19.86 -15.41
N ASP A 145 0.20 -18.89 -16.09
CA ASP A 145 1.56 -18.98 -16.61
C ASP A 145 2.58 -18.54 -15.55
N SER A 146 2.28 -17.50 -14.80
CA SER A 146 3.05 -17.05 -13.64
C SER A 146 2.19 -16.27 -12.67
N CYS A 147 2.54 -16.35 -11.40
CA CYS A 147 1.92 -15.55 -10.34
C CYS A 147 2.98 -15.21 -9.31
N SER A 148 2.95 -14.01 -8.78
CA SER A 148 3.79 -13.57 -7.69
C SER A 148 2.98 -12.78 -6.68
N ALA A 149 3.36 -12.87 -5.42
CA ALA A 149 2.84 -12.05 -4.35
C ALA A 149 4.02 -11.36 -3.67
N GLU A 150 4.03 -10.05 -3.69
CA GLU A 150 5.06 -9.20 -3.10
C GLU A 150 4.50 -8.49 -1.88
N LEU A 151 5.19 -8.62 -0.75
CA LEU A 151 4.86 -7.89 0.47
C LEU A 151 5.34 -6.44 0.35
N LEU A 152 4.42 -5.49 0.34
CA LEU A 152 4.71 -4.07 0.20
C LEU A 152 5.06 -3.42 1.54
N THR A 153 4.19 -3.59 2.54
CA THR A 153 4.32 -2.96 3.85
C THR A 153 3.73 -3.83 4.95
N ILE A 154 4.25 -3.65 6.16
CA ILE A 154 3.71 -4.22 7.39
C ILE A 154 3.54 -3.09 8.39
N PHE A 155 2.40 -3.04 9.05
CA PHE A 155 2.14 -2.11 10.14
C PHE A 155 1.87 -2.87 11.44
N ASN A 156 2.33 -2.31 12.56
CA ASN A 156 1.93 -2.79 13.90
C ASN A 156 0.59 -2.19 14.32
N SER A 157 0.11 -2.57 15.51
CA SER A 157 -1.15 -2.05 16.08
C SER A 157 -1.15 -0.54 16.34
N GLU A 158 0.01 0.10 16.39
CA GLU A 158 0.17 1.55 16.56
C GLU A 158 0.20 2.28 15.22
N GLY A 159 0.10 1.56 14.08
CA GLY A 159 0.15 2.10 12.73
C GLY A 159 1.57 2.48 12.27
N GLU A 160 2.60 1.95 12.94
CA GLU A 160 3.99 2.18 12.56
C GLU A 160 4.47 1.12 11.57
N GLU A 161 5.16 1.55 10.51
CA GLU A 161 5.68 0.64 9.50
C GLU A 161 6.87 -0.15 10.03
N ILE A 162 6.80 -1.48 9.89
CA ILE A 162 7.83 -2.43 10.33
C ILE A 162 8.74 -2.80 9.17
N ILE A 163 10.05 -2.77 9.40
CA ILE A 163 11.06 -3.29 8.47
C ILE A 163 11.55 -4.65 8.94
N LEU A 164 11.22 -5.68 8.16
CA LEU A 164 11.75 -7.03 8.34
C LEU A 164 13.05 -7.24 7.55
N GLN A 165 13.82 -8.25 7.96
CA GLN A 165 14.90 -8.78 7.14
C GLN A 165 14.31 -9.56 5.95
N GLN A 166 14.98 -9.50 4.78
CA GLN A 166 14.50 -10.10 3.53
C GLN A 166 14.11 -11.58 3.66
N LYS A 167 14.82 -12.33 4.50
CA LYS A 167 14.50 -13.72 4.77
C LYS A 167 13.07 -13.93 5.29
N TYR A 168 12.61 -13.07 6.20
CA TYR A 168 11.26 -13.19 6.80
C TYR A 168 10.19 -12.66 5.86
N ILE A 169 10.51 -11.65 5.05
CA ILE A 169 9.67 -11.18 3.96
C ILE A 169 9.38 -12.36 3.03
N GLN A 170 10.41 -13.05 2.55
CA GLN A 170 10.27 -14.21 1.68
C GLN A 170 9.42 -15.33 2.30
N GLU A 171 9.62 -15.61 3.59
CA GLU A 171 8.83 -16.62 4.29
C GLU A 171 7.32 -16.26 4.36
N ILE A 172 7.01 -14.97 4.49
CA ILE A 172 5.63 -14.45 4.51
C ILE A 172 5.03 -14.49 3.11
N GLU A 173 5.77 -14.07 2.08
CA GLU A 173 5.36 -14.10 0.67
C GLU A 173 5.08 -15.53 0.19
N ASP A 174 5.98 -16.47 0.46
CA ASP A 174 5.82 -17.87 0.10
C ASP A 174 4.58 -18.49 0.77
N HIS A 175 4.35 -18.16 2.04
CA HIS A 175 3.16 -18.63 2.73
C HIS A 175 1.88 -18.01 2.15
N PHE A 176 1.86 -16.69 1.93
CA PHE A 176 0.68 -16.03 1.34
C PHE A 176 0.38 -16.59 -0.05
N TYR A 177 1.40 -16.79 -0.88
CA TYR A 177 1.25 -17.42 -2.18
C TYR A 177 0.62 -18.83 -2.08
N SER A 178 0.99 -19.62 -1.08
CA SER A 178 0.44 -20.96 -0.88
C SER A 178 -1.06 -20.99 -0.52
N VAL A 179 -1.58 -19.92 0.05
CA VAL A 179 -3.01 -19.77 0.42
C VAL A 179 -3.80 -18.89 -0.55
N LEU A 180 -3.14 -18.33 -1.58
CA LEU A 180 -3.78 -17.54 -2.61
C LEU A 180 -4.46 -18.44 -3.64
N LYS A 181 -5.76 -18.25 -3.86
CA LYS A 181 -6.52 -18.98 -4.88
C LYS A 181 -6.98 -18.02 -5.97
N LEU A 182 -6.52 -18.26 -7.19
CA LEU A 182 -6.92 -17.47 -8.33
C LEU A 182 -8.25 -18.03 -8.89
N GLN A 183 -9.28 -17.19 -8.97
CA GLN A 183 -10.57 -17.53 -9.53
C GLN A 183 -10.89 -16.64 -10.72
N ILE A 184 -11.69 -17.16 -11.66
CA ILE A 184 -12.18 -16.39 -12.79
C ILE A 184 -13.63 -16.05 -12.54
N ASN A 185 -13.95 -14.77 -12.63
CA ASN A 185 -15.31 -14.32 -12.80
C ASN A 185 -15.66 -14.34 -14.29
N TYR A 186 -16.51 -15.28 -14.66
CA TYR A 186 -17.16 -15.25 -15.96
C TYR A 186 -18.18 -14.10 -15.96
N ILE A 187 -17.85 -12.99 -16.59
CA ILE A 187 -18.88 -12.00 -16.92
C ILE A 187 -19.71 -12.62 -18.05
N ARG A 188 -20.86 -13.18 -17.69
CA ARG A 188 -21.87 -13.53 -18.69
C ARG A 188 -22.29 -12.24 -19.36
N ARG A 189 -21.88 -12.03 -20.62
CA ARG A 189 -22.54 -11.06 -21.47
C ARG A 189 -23.98 -11.55 -21.69
N ILE A 190 -24.94 -10.83 -21.10
CA ILE A 190 -26.36 -10.96 -21.37
C ILE A 190 -26.64 -10.29 -22.72
#